data_33196fd9b8a9c0e6ee7be798f21e4b5f
#
_entry.id   33196fd9b8a9c0e6ee7be798f21e4b5f
#
_cell.length_a   1.000
_cell.length_b   1.000
_cell.length_c   1.000
_cell.angle_alpha   90.00
_cell.angle_beta   90.00
_cell.angle_gamma   90.00
#
_symmetry.space_group_name_H-M   'P 1'
#
loop_
_entity.id
_entity.type
_entity.pdbx_description
1 polymer ?
#
loop_
_entity_poly.entity_id
_entity_poly.type
_entity_poly.pdbx_seq_one_letter_code
_entity_poly.pdbx_strand_id
1 'polypeptide(L)'
;MTIASSLKDIPAILEDIRSGSCQLAILPMDVQLDHHLSIPFLEENLSICVPATHELAAKTSVTFEEINGFNFLLRSEIGFWDEMCRVLMPSSRFLVQTDEFEFLELIRESSLPCFTTNLANDSNDLLTDRVKIPVTSPEANVTYFLVCHSDHKAYADIRLRTPPASSSAF
;
A
#
# COMPACT_ATOMS: atom_id res chain seq x y z
N MET A 1 -24.21 4.44 14.90
CA MET A 1 -23.69 3.95 13.61
C MET A 1 -22.61 2.93 13.93
N THR A 2 -22.80 1.68 13.55
CA THR A 2 -21.80 0.63 13.77
C THR A 2 -20.98 0.51 12.49
N ILE A 3 -19.66 0.72 12.59
CA ILE A 3 -18.75 0.52 11.46
C ILE A 3 -18.15 -0.90 11.64
N ALA A 4 -18.47 -1.79 10.72
CA ALA A 4 -17.79 -3.08 10.59
C ALA A 4 -16.93 -3.01 9.33
N SER A 5 -15.66 -3.34 9.44
CA SER A 5 -14.76 -3.46 8.31
C SER A 5 -14.39 -4.92 8.08
N SER A 6 -14.34 -5.33 6.83
CA SER A 6 -13.86 -6.66 6.45
C SER A 6 -12.97 -6.56 5.23
N LEU A 7 -11.88 -7.32 5.26
CA LEU A 7 -11.01 -7.46 4.10
C LEU A 7 -11.55 -8.63 3.25
N LYS A 8 -11.76 -8.38 1.95
CA LYS A 8 -12.27 -9.38 1.00
C LYS A 8 -11.55 -9.20 -0.34
N ASP A 9 -11.66 -10.18 -1.20
CA ASP A 9 -11.24 -10.03 -2.60
C ASP A 9 -12.15 -9.05 -3.37
N ILE A 10 -11.64 -8.48 -4.43
CA ILE A 10 -12.37 -7.45 -5.22
C ILE A 10 -13.71 -7.94 -5.74
N PRO A 11 -13.84 -9.16 -6.32
CA PRO A 11 -15.12 -9.68 -6.76
C PRO A 11 -16.18 -9.76 -5.65
N ALA A 12 -15.79 -10.23 -4.45
CA ALA A 12 -16.71 -10.30 -3.31
C ALA A 12 -17.13 -8.90 -2.82
N ILE A 13 -16.20 -7.92 -2.81
CA ILE A 13 -16.53 -6.54 -2.47
C ILE A 13 -17.53 -5.95 -3.46
N LEU A 14 -17.33 -6.18 -4.76
CA LEU A 14 -18.23 -5.68 -5.80
C LEU A 14 -19.64 -6.28 -5.68
N GLU A 15 -19.76 -7.56 -5.32
CA GLU A 15 -21.06 -8.19 -5.07
C GLU A 15 -21.71 -7.63 -3.81
N ASP A 16 -20.97 -7.42 -2.73
CA ASP A 16 -21.51 -6.81 -1.51
C ASP A 16 -22.04 -5.39 -1.75
N ILE A 17 -21.36 -4.59 -2.57
CA ILE A 17 -21.82 -3.25 -2.96
C ILE A 17 -23.09 -3.34 -3.81
N ARG A 18 -23.13 -4.21 -4.82
CA ARG A 18 -24.31 -4.39 -5.68
C ARG A 18 -25.54 -4.87 -4.92
N SER A 19 -25.36 -5.80 -3.99
CA SER A 19 -26.44 -6.33 -3.16
C SER A 19 -26.88 -5.39 -2.04
N GLY A 20 -26.13 -4.32 -1.77
CA GLY A 20 -26.37 -3.42 -0.65
C GLY A 20 -25.95 -4.01 0.72
N SER A 21 -25.26 -5.14 0.74
CA SER A 21 -24.70 -5.74 1.95
C SER A 21 -23.56 -4.88 2.52
N CYS A 22 -22.89 -4.14 1.66
CA CYS A 22 -21.91 -3.12 2.00
C CYS A 22 -22.37 -1.76 1.46
N GLN A 23 -22.29 -0.71 2.29
CA GLN A 23 -22.70 0.64 1.90
C GLN A 23 -21.55 1.44 1.30
N LEU A 24 -20.32 1.07 1.63
CA LEU A 24 -19.11 1.79 1.27
C LEU A 24 -17.97 0.80 1.06
N ALA A 25 -17.26 0.93 -0.04
CA ALA A 25 -16.06 0.17 -0.31
C ALA A 25 -14.89 1.07 -0.70
N ILE A 26 -13.68 0.60 -0.47
CA ILE A 26 -12.44 1.22 -0.95
C ILE A 26 -11.79 0.20 -1.88
N LEU A 27 -11.59 0.59 -3.14
CA LEU A 27 -11.03 -0.26 -4.19
C LEU A 27 -9.79 0.37 -4.81
N PRO A 28 -8.79 -0.43 -5.21
CA PRO A 28 -7.54 0.07 -5.84
C PRO A 28 -7.74 0.40 -7.32
N MET A 29 -8.97 0.59 -7.78
CA MET A 29 -9.32 0.91 -9.16
C MET A 29 -10.66 1.62 -9.25
N ASP A 30 -10.84 2.41 -10.30
CA ASP A 30 -12.14 2.96 -10.65
C ASP A 30 -13.08 1.85 -11.16
N VAL A 31 -14.34 1.91 -10.73
CA VAL A 31 -15.36 0.95 -11.13
C VAL A 31 -16.61 1.67 -11.64
N GLN A 32 -17.16 1.18 -12.73
CA GLN A 32 -18.40 1.67 -13.31
C GLN A 32 -19.55 0.72 -12.91
N LEU A 33 -20.34 1.14 -11.94
CA LEU A 33 -21.51 0.40 -11.45
C LEU A 33 -22.75 1.30 -11.54
N ASP A 34 -23.85 0.73 -12.05
CA ASP A 34 -25.13 1.44 -12.11
C ASP A 34 -25.57 1.90 -10.72
N HIS A 35 -26.02 3.13 -10.62
CA HIS A 35 -26.46 3.75 -9.37
C HIS A 35 -25.41 3.87 -8.27
N HIS A 36 -24.11 3.79 -8.61
CA HIS A 36 -23.02 3.97 -7.67
C HIS A 36 -22.10 5.12 -8.11
N LEU A 37 -21.47 5.71 -7.12
CA LEU A 37 -20.40 6.69 -7.28
C LEU A 37 -19.08 6.01 -7.00
N SER A 38 -18.09 6.27 -7.85
CA SER A 38 -16.70 5.87 -7.66
C SER A 38 -15.87 7.14 -7.69
N ILE A 39 -15.24 7.47 -6.57
CA ILE A 39 -14.59 8.77 -6.36
C ILE A 39 -13.16 8.55 -5.93
N PRO A 40 -12.15 9.20 -6.56
CA PRO A 40 -10.78 9.16 -6.07
C PRO A 40 -10.70 9.60 -4.61
N PHE A 41 -10.07 8.77 -3.78
CA PHE A 41 -10.12 8.91 -2.33
C PHE A 41 -8.75 9.17 -1.71
N LEU A 42 -7.77 8.33 -2.04
CA LEU A 42 -6.38 8.48 -1.57
C LEU A 42 -5.41 7.86 -2.57
N GLU A 43 -4.14 8.27 -2.47
CA GLU A 43 -3.06 7.70 -3.27
C GLU A 43 -2.07 6.99 -2.35
N GLU A 44 -1.72 5.78 -2.72
CA GLU A 44 -0.67 4.99 -2.08
C GLU A 44 0.53 4.87 -3.01
N ASN A 45 1.70 5.25 -2.51
CA ASN A 45 2.96 5.23 -3.25
C ASN A 45 3.94 4.30 -2.55
N LEU A 46 4.40 3.28 -3.27
CA LEU A 46 5.32 2.28 -2.76
C LEU A 46 6.75 2.83 -2.71
N SER A 47 7.45 2.46 -1.67
CA SER A 47 8.89 2.70 -1.51
C SER A 47 9.55 1.44 -0.97
N ILE A 48 10.84 1.30 -1.22
CA ILE A 48 11.66 0.32 -0.51
C ILE A 48 12.42 1.01 0.63
N CYS A 49 12.69 0.27 1.70
CA CYS A 49 13.56 0.68 2.80
C CYS A 49 14.76 -0.25 2.87
N VAL A 50 15.95 0.31 2.82
CA VAL A 50 17.21 -0.42 2.83
C VAL A 50 18.14 0.15 3.91
N PRO A 51 19.01 -0.66 4.55
CA PRO A 51 20.08 -0.14 5.40
C PRO A 51 20.94 0.87 4.63
N ALA A 52 21.52 1.85 5.32
CA ALA A 52 22.37 2.86 4.69
C ALA A 52 23.63 2.27 4.00
N THR A 53 24.02 1.04 4.37
CA THR A 53 25.14 0.31 3.77
C THR A 53 24.75 -0.52 2.54
N HIS A 54 23.45 -0.59 2.21
CA HIS A 54 22.99 -1.36 1.07
C HIS A 54 23.33 -0.69 -0.26
N GLU A 55 23.62 -1.46 -1.30
CA GLU A 55 24.01 -0.93 -2.61
C GLU A 55 22.96 -0.01 -3.25
N LEU A 56 21.68 -0.21 -2.96
CA LEU A 56 20.59 0.65 -3.42
C LEU A 56 20.49 1.97 -2.64
N ALA A 57 21.14 2.12 -1.48
CA ALA A 57 20.98 3.29 -0.61
C ALA A 57 21.40 4.61 -1.25
N ALA A 58 22.28 4.57 -2.26
CA ALA A 58 22.72 5.74 -3.01
C ALA A 58 21.75 6.17 -4.13
N LYS A 59 20.71 5.37 -4.41
CA LYS A 59 19.72 5.69 -5.45
C LYS A 59 18.66 6.66 -4.93
N THR A 60 18.24 7.58 -5.77
CA THR A 60 17.14 8.52 -5.48
C THR A 60 15.75 7.92 -5.77
N SER A 61 15.70 6.94 -6.64
CA SER A 61 14.51 6.15 -6.97
C SER A 61 14.91 4.82 -7.59
N VAL A 62 13.98 3.88 -7.64
CA VAL A 62 14.15 2.56 -8.29
C VAL A 62 12.89 2.19 -9.05
N THR A 63 13.03 1.24 -9.99
CA THR A 63 11.91 0.57 -10.66
C THR A 63 11.83 -0.89 -10.19
N PHE A 64 10.70 -1.57 -10.44
CA PHE A 64 10.59 -3.01 -10.17
C PHE A 64 11.62 -3.83 -10.95
N GLU A 65 11.95 -3.42 -12.17
CA GLU A 65 12.98 -4.09 -12.99
C GLU A 65 14.36 -3.99 -12.33
N GLU A 66 14.73 -2.81 -11.81
CA GLU A 66 16.02 -2.59 -11.15
C GLU A 66 16.19 -3.36 -9.84
N ILE A 67 15.08 -3.59 -9.12
CA ILE A 67 15.11 -4.32 -7.85
C ILE A 67 14.75 -5.81 -7.98
N ASN A 68 14.40 -6.27 -9.19
CA ASN A 68 14.12 -7.67 -9.46
C ASN A 68 15.41 -8.49 -9.34
N GLY A 69 15.42 -9.47 -8.46
CA GLY A 69 16.58 -10.30 -8.13
C GLY A 69 17.11 -10.09 -6.71
N PHE A 70 16.77 -8.97 -6.06
CA PHE A 70 17.03 -8.82 -4.63
C PHE A 70 16.05 -9.66 -3.80
N ASN A 71 16.50 -10.07 -2.62
CA ASN A 71 15.64 -10.74 -1.65
C ASN A 71 15.01 -9.69 -0.73
N PHE A 72 13.73 -9.84 -0.40
CA PHE A 72 12.97 -8.88 0.40
C PHE A 72 12.38 -9.52 1.65
N LEU A 73 12.32 -8.75 2.74
CA LEU A 73 11.41 -9.01 3.85
C LEU A 73 10.02 -8.51 3.48
N LEU A 74 9.01 -9.34 3.66
CA LEU A 74 7.64 -9.01 3.35
C LEU A 74 6.74 -9.33 4.55
N ARG A 75 5.83 -8.43 4.91
CA ARG A 75 4.74 -8.76 5.83
C ARG A 75 3.70 -9.59 5.11
N SER A 76 3.08 -10.51 5.83
CA SER A 76 1.83 -11.12 5.35
C SER A 76 0.71 -10.05 5.34
N GLU A 77 -0.37 -10.36 4.61
CA GLU A 77 -1.57 -9.52 4.57
C GLU A 77 -1.38 -8.10 4.01
N ILE A 78 -0.41 -7.92 3.10
CA ILE A 78 -0.22 -6.67 2.37
C ILE A 78 -1.17 -6.52 1.17
N GLY A 79 -2.19 -7.39 1.08
CA GLY A 79 -3.22 -7.33 0.06
C GLY A 79 -2.68 -7.54 -1.35
N PHE A 80 -3.14 -6.73 -2.29
CA PHE A 80 -2.79 -6.85 -3.71
C PHE A 80 -1.30 -6.60 -4.00
N TRP A 81 -0.55 -5.97 -3.08
CA TRP A 81 0.89 -5.75 -3.22
C TRP A 81 1.67 -7.06 -3.26
N ASP A 82 1.23 -8.12 -2.56
CA ASP A 82 1.92 -9.42 -2.57
C ASP A 82 1.93 -10.03 -3.96
N GLU A 83 0.78 -10.10 -4.62
CA GLU A 83 0.65 -10.63 -5.97
C GLU A 83 1.44 -9.78 -6.97
N MET A 84 1.30 -8.46 -6.89
CA MET A 84 1.99 -7.53 -7.79
C MET A 84 3.51 -7.66 -7.67
N CYS A 85 4.06 -7.71 -6.45
CA CYS A 85 5.50 -7.90 -6.26
C CYS A 85 5.99 -9.21 -6.87
N ARG A 86 5.23 -10.30 -6.73
CA ARG A 86 5.62 -11.59 -7.31
C ARG A 86 5.57 -11.61 -8.83
N VAL A 87 4.61 -10.92 -9.42
CA VAL A 87 4.47 -10.82 -10.89
C VAL A 87 5.57 -9.93 -11.49
N LEU A 88 5.85 -8.79 -10.87
CA LEU A 88 6.81 -7.80 -11.40
C LEU A 88 8.27 -8.10 -11.02
N MET A 89 8.49 -8.94 -10.01
CA MET A 89 9.84 -9.32 -9.55
C MET A 89 9.99 -10.84 -9.46
N PRO A 90 9.86 -11.58 -10.59
CA PRO A 90 9.89 -13.04 -10.59
C PRO A 90 11.23 -13.64 -10.19
N SER A 91 12.32 -12.88 -10.27
CA SER A 91 13.66 -13.33 -9.86
C SER A 91 13.97 -13.06 -8.40
N SER A 92 13.10 -12.32 -7.71
CA SER A 92 13.23 -11.98 -6.28
C SER A 92 12.69 -13.10 -5.41
N ARG A 93 13.23 -13.18 -4.19
CA ARG A 93 12.71 -14.05 -3.13
C ARG A 93 12.13 -13.20 -2.01
N PHE A 94 10.99 -13.62 -1.51
CA PHE A 94 10.28 -12.94 -0.44
C PHE A 94 10.29 -13.79 0.83
N LEU A 95 10.92 -13.28 1.88
CA LEU A 95 10.85 -13.84 3.23
C LEU A 95 9.63 -13.23 3.92
N VAL A 96 8.53 -13.98 3.91
CA VAL A 96 7.24 -13.53 4.44
C VAL A 96 7.18 -13.80 5.94
N GLN A 97 6.84 -12.78 6.74
CA GLN A 97 6.61 -12.86 8.17
C GLN A 97 5.15 -12.58 8.49
N THR A 98 4.56 -13.41 9.33
CA THR A 98 3.17 -13.28 9.80
C THR A 98 3.09 -12.54 11.14
N ASP A 99 4.10 -12.66 11.96
CA ASP A 99 4.21 -11.99 13.25
C ASP A 99 4.86 -10.62 13.09
N GLU A 100 4.23 -9.58 13.64
CA GLU A 100 4.73 -8.21 13.53
C GLU A 100 6.03 -8.00 14.29
N PHE A 101 6.14 -8.58 15.48
CA PHE A 101 7.34 -8.45 16.31
C PHE A 101 8.55 -9.12 15.63
N GLU A 102 8.37 -10.33 15.11
CA GLU A 102 9.43 -11.02 14.36
C GLU A 102 9.85 -10.26 13.11
N PHE A 103 8.86 -9.67 12.39
CA PHE A 103 9.15 -8.83 11.22
C PHE A 103 10.01 -7.63 11.60
N LEU A 104 9.69 -6.96 12.69
CA LEU A 104 10.41 -5.78 13.16
C LEU A 104 11.82 -6.13 13.64
N GLU A 105 12.01 -7.25 14.33
CA GLU A 105 13.33 -7.73 14.72
C GLU A 105 14.18 -8.07 13.49
N LEU A 106 13.61 -8.72 12.47
CA LEU A 106 14.30 -9.01 11.24
C LEU A 106 14.69 -7.74 10.47
N ILE A 107 13.87 -6.69 10.50
CA ILE A 107 14.22 -5.39 9.91
C ILE A 107 15.44 -4.80 10.60
N ARG A 108 15.55 -4.89 11.92
CA ARG A 108 16.68 -4.36 12.68
C ARG A 108 17.99 -5.11 12.40
N GLU A 109 17.91 -6.42 12.36
CA GLU A 109 19.08 -7.30 12.34
C GLU A 109 19.55 -7.68 10.92
N SER A 110 18.70 -7.51 9.90
CA SER A 110 19.03 -7.94 8.55
C SER A 110 19.40 -6.78 7.62
N SER A 111 20.18 -7.10 6.59
CA SER A 111 20.47 -6.19 5.49
C SER A 111 19.42 -6.23 4.37
N LEU A 112 18.38 -7.06 4.50
CA LEU A 112 17.38 -7.24 3.47
C LEU A 112 16.52 -5.98 3.28
N PRO A 113 16.23 -5.57 2.06
CA PRO A 113 15.20 -4.60 1.74
C PRO A 113 13.83 -5.01 2.29
N CYS A 114 13.00 -4.04 2.64
CA CYS A 114 11.57 -4.23 2.87
C CYS A 114 10.77 -3.14 2.15
N PHE A 115 9.47 -3.36 2.00
CA PHE A 115 8.57 -2.36 1.43
C PHE A 115 7.93 -1.50 2.51
N THR A 116 7.61 -0.27 2.14
CA THR A 116 6.77 0.67 2.90
C THR A 116 5.97 1.52 1.92
N THR A 117 4.97 2.24 2.40
CA THR A 117 4.20 3.20 1.60
C THR A 117 4.14 4.56 2.28
N ASN A 118 3.61 5.56 1.58
CA ASN A 118 3.32 6.86 2.19
C ASN A 118 2.17 6.82 3.20
N LEU A 119 1.39 5.74 3.22
CA LEU A 119 0.29 5.51 4.18
C LEU A 119 0.73 4.72 5.41
N ALA A 120 1.91 4.12 5.36
CA ALA A 120 2.48 3.44 6.53
C ALA A 120 2.74 4.45 7.64
N ASN A 121 2.36 4.08 8.87
CA ASN A 121 2.58 4.93 10.03
C ASN A 121 4.09 4.98 10.30
N ASP A 122 4.73 6.11 9.97
CA ASP A 122 6.16 6.36 10.19
C ASP A 122 6.54 6.48 11.69
N SER A 123 5.54 6.30 12.60
CA SER A 123 5.75 6.33 14.04
C SER A 123 6.55 5.14 14.61
N ASN A 124 6.91 4.18 13.76
CA ASN A 124 7.87 3.15 14.14
C ASN A 124 9.28 3.67 13.90
N ASP A 125 9.98 4.03 14.98
CA ASP A 125 11.43 4.35 15.04
C ASP A 125 12.33 3.27 14.37
N LEU A 126 11.74 2.19 13.90
CA LEU A 126 12.39 1.01 13.36
C LEU A 126 12.97 1.21 11.96
N LEU A 127 12.47 2.19 11.22
CA LEU A 127 12.99 2.55 9.90
C LEU A 127 13.97 3.72 9.95
N THR A 128 14.26 4.27 11.13
CA THR A 128 15.11 5.46 11.30
C THR A 128 16.53 5.26 10.76
N ASP A 129 17.06 4.04 10.83
CA ASP A 129 18.40 3.73 10.32
C ASP A 129 18.40 3.20 8.88
N ARG A 130 17.26 3.32 8.19
CA ARG A 130 17.11 2.86 6.82
C ARG A 130 16.82 4.01 5.86
N VAL A 131 17.31 3.89 4.64
CA VAL A 131 17.05 4.82 3.55
C VAL A 131 15.76 4.41 2.84
N LYS A 132 14.79 5.34 2.76
CA LYS A 132 13.55 5.16 2.00
C LYS A 132 13.76 5.61 0.57
N ILE A 133 13.49 4.75 -0.38
CA ILE A 133 13.72 4.98 -1.82
C ILE A 133 12.40 4.74 -2.56
N PRO A 134 11.84 5.74 -3.25
CA PRO A 134 10.60 5.60 -4.00
C PRO A 134 10.72 4.59 -5.14
N VAL A 135 9.67 3.81 -5.36
CA VAL A 135 9.53 2.97 -6.56
C VAL A 135 8.76 3.76 -7.59
N THR A 136 9.37 4.03 -8.76
CA THR A 136 8.81 4.90 -9.81
C THR A 136 8.09 4.14 -10.92
N SER A 137 8.03 2.82 -10.85
CA SER A 137 7.19 2.03 -11.76
C SER A 137 5.72 2.45 -11.64
N PRO A 138 4.97 2.57 -12.75
CA PRO A 138 3.56 3.00 -12.71
C PRO A 138 2.71 2.19 -11.74
N GLU A 139 2.95 0.89 -11.65
CA GLU A 139 2.22 -0.04 -10.79
C GLU A 139 2.48 0.19 -9.28
N ALA A 140 3.55 0.90 -8.95
CA ALA A 140 3.88 1.25 -7.57
C ALA A 140 3.06 2.43 -7.01
N ASN A 141 2.21 3.05 -7.85
CA ASN A 141 1.39 4.18 -7.48
C ASN A 141 -0.08 3.80 -7.70
N VAL A 142 -0.83 3.72 -6.63
CA VAL A 142 -2.22 3.25 -6.66
C VAL A 142 -3.14 4.32 -6.14
N THR A 143 -4.13 4.67 -6.97
CA THR A 143 -5.25 5.49 -6.54
C THR A 143 -6.36 4.58 -6.04
N TYR A 144 -6.72 4.73 -4.78
CA TYR A 144 -7.89 4.08 -4.22
C TYR A 144 -9.13 4.93 -4.48
N PHE A 145 -10.21 4.24 -4.79
CA PHE A 145 -11.52 4.83 -5.04
C PHE A 145 -12.49 4.45 -3.94
N LEU A 146 -13.23 5.42 -3.48
CA LEU A 146 -14.36 5.22 -2.58
C LEU A 146 -15.60 4.98 -3.42
N VAL A 147 -16.22 3.82 -3.23
CA VAL A 147 -17.41 3.38 -3.96
C VAL A 147 -18.60 3.30 -3.03
N CYS A 148 -19.70 3.97 -3.39
CA CYS A 148 -20.95 3.95 -2.61
C CYS A 148 -22.16 4.12 -3.55
N HIS A 149 -23.35 3.73 -3.06
CA HIS A 149 -24.58 3.99 -3.78
C HIS A 149 -24.84 5.49 -3.93
N SER A 150 -25.37 5.93 -5.06
CA SER A 150 -25.59 7.35 -5.37
C SER A 150 -26.52 8.08 -4.39
N ASP A 151 -27.40 7.36 -3.71
CA ASP A 151 -28.28 7.92 -2.69
C ASP A 151 -27.54 8.25 -1.37
N HIS A 152 -26.35 7.70 -1.20
CA HIS A 152 -25.50 7.93 -0.03
C HIS A 152 -24.42 9.00 -0.28
N LYS A 153 -24.77 10.08 -0.97
CA LYS A 153 -23.87 11.20 -1.31
C LYS A 153 -23.09 11.79 -0.13
N ALA A 154 -23.61 11.64 1.09
CA ALA A 154 -22.90 12.07 2.29
C ALA A 154 -21.53 11.37 2.46
N TYR A 155 -21.36 10.18 1.93
CA TYR A 155 -20.06 9.49 1.93
C TYR A 155 -19.07 10.08 0.90
N ALA A 156 -19.58 10.70 -0.18
CA ALA A 156 -18.75 11.37 -1.17
C ALA A 156 -18.02 12.62 -0.61
N ASP A 157 -18.57 13.19 0.46
CA ASP A 157 -17.96 14.34 1.16
C ASP A 157 -16.94 13.92 2.24
N ILE A 158 -16.75 12.63 2.47
CA ILE A 158 -15.69 12.11 3.34
C ILE A 158 -14.35 12.33 2.64
N ARG A 159 -13.85 13.56 2.71
CA ARG A 159 -12.45 13.84 2.46
C ARG A 159 -11.70 13.45 3.73
N LEU A 160 -11.01 12.33 3.69
CA LEU A 160 -9.94 12.13 4.65
C LEU A 160 -9.04 13.35 4.52
N ARG A 161 -8.88 14.08 5.61
CA ARG A 161 -7.82 15.07 5.72
C ARG A 161 -6.53 14.27 5.59
N THR A 162 -5.98 14.24 4.40
CA THR A 162 -4.56 13.91 4.23
C THR A 162 -3.83 14.83 5.19
N PRO A 163 -3.01 14.34 6.13
CA PRO A 163 -2.13 15.22 6.86
C PRO A 163 -1.34 16.01 5.81
N PRO A 164 -1.20 17.34 5.96
CA PRO A 164 -0.45 18.13 5.01
C PRO A 164 0.92 17.45 4.88
N ALA A 165 1.32 17.17 3.63
CA ALA A 165 2.68 16.80 3.35
C ALA A 165 3.55 17.81 4.12
N SER A 166 4.35 17.31 5.07
CA SER A 166 5.27 18.16 5.80
C SER A 166 6.16 18.81 4.76
N SER A 167 5.89 20.08 4.48
CA SER A 167 6.79 20.92 3.71
C SER A 167 8.07 21.06 4.54
N SER A 168 9.03 20.18 4.32
CA SER A 168 10.40 20.44 4.69
C SER A 168 10.95 21.49 3.70
N ALA A 169 10.63 22.76 3.97
CA ALA A 169 11.47 23.85 3.55
C ALA A 169 12.64 23.89 4.56
N PHE A 170 13.83 23.94 4.00
CA PHE A 170 15.21 24.12 4.47
C PHE A 170 16.06 22.87 4.52
#